data_2456eb42e3050234f7cbb3faeddb2c8b
#
_entry.id   2456eb42e3050234f7cbb3faeddb2c8b
#
_cell.length_a   1.000
_cell.length_b   1.000
_cell.length_c   1.000
_cell.angle_alpha   90.00
_cell.angle_beta   90.00
_cell.angle_gamma   90.00
#
_symmetry.space_group_name_H-M   'P 1'
#
loop_
_entity.id
_entity.type
_entity.pdbx_description
1 polymer ?
#
loop_
_entity_poly.entity_id
_entity_poly.type
_entity_poly.pdbx_seq_one_letter_code
_entity_poly.pdbx_strand_id
1 'polypeptide(L)'
;GLCMPEIAAMGAFEGLDVMLNDALYGILFRDINMQRTLVDQSFSRAINAYAGVVINTGEDNYLTTADAVEEAHTVLASQFLNEAFALRAGLPEEQQGLGHAFEIDPDVENGFLYELAQAEMAREIFPKAPLKYMPPTKFMTGNIFRGQVQDALFNMVTILTGQKIHLLGMMTEAIHTPF
;
A
#
# COMPACT_ATOMS: atom_id res chain seq x y z
N GLY A 1 -1.64 -12.49 -6.92
CA GLY A 1 -2.36 -13.74 -6.90
C GLY A 1 -2.44 -14.37 -8.28
N LEU A 2 -2.96 -15.57 -8.36
CA LEU A 2 -3.27 -16.22 -9.63
C LEU A 2 -4.46 -15.52 -10.31
N CYS A 3 -4.52 -15.57 -11.64
CA CYS A 3 -5.59 -14.97 -12.46
C CYS A 3 -5.68 -13.43 -12.37
N MET A 4 -4.59 -12.77 -12.06
CA MET A 4 -4.58 -11.29 -12.01
C MET A 4 -4.87 -10.62 -13.35
N PRO A 5 -4.43 -11.13 -14.51
CA PRO A 5 -4.79 -10.56 -15.80
C PRO A 5 -6.28 -10.62 -16.08
N GLU A 6 -6.92 -11.75 -15.77
CA GLU A 6 -8.34 -11.94 -15.96
C GLU A 6 -9.15 -11.00 -15.05
N ILE A 7 -8.73 -10.87 -13.79
CA ILE A 7 -9.37 -9.94 -12.83
C ILE A 7 -9.20 -8.49 -13.30
N ALA A 8 -8.02 -8.12 -13.81
CA ALA A 8 -7.78 -6.79 -14.35
C ALA A 8 -8.68 -6.50 -15.56
N ALA A 9 -8.81 -7.45 -16.48
CA ALA A 9 -9.68 -7.32 -17.64
C ALA A 9 -11.14 -7.18 -17.23
N MET A 10 -11.63 -8.03 -16.34
CA MET A 10 -13.02 -7.96 -15.84
C MET A 10 -13.28 -6.63 -15.11
N GLY A 11 -12.37 -6.22 -14.23
CA GLY A 11 -12.49 -4.95 -13.53
C GLY A 11 -12.50 -3.74 -14.46
N ALA A 12 -11.65 -3.75 -15.49
CA ALA A 12 -11.63 -2.71 -16.51
C ALA A 12 -12.94 -2.61 -17.29
N PHE A 13 -13.55 -3.75 -17.66
CA PHE A 13 -14.86 -3.77 -18.32
C PHE A 13 -15.99 -3.26 -17.43
N GLU A 14 -15.91 -3.50 -16.13
CA GLU A 14 -16.90 -3.03 -15.15
C GLU A 14 -16.64 -1.59 -14.65
N GLY A 15 -15.60 -0.93 -15.16
CA GLY A 15 -15.30 0.46 -14.82
C GLY A 15 -14.60 0.63 -13.47
N LEU A 16 -13.72 -0.29 -13.10
CA LEU A 16 -12.94 -0.21 -11.87
C LEU A 16 -11.97 0.98 -11.91
N ASP A 17 -11.95 1.79 -10.87
CA ASP A 17 -11.04 2.93 -10.74
C ASP A 17 -9.67 2.52 -10.16
N VAL A 18 -9.66 1.64 -9.17
CA VAL A 18 -8.47 1.22 -8.44
C VAL A 18 -8.45 -0.28 -8.24
N MET A 19 -7.33 -0.92 -8.57
CA MET A 19 -7.13 -2.35 -8.40
C MET A 19 -6.03 -2.66 -7.40
N LEU A 20 -6.30 -3.51 -6.40
CA LEU A 20 -5.25 -4.07 -5.55
C LEU A 20 -4.33 -4.96 -6.40
N ASN A 21 -3.06 -4.60 -6.48
CA ASN A 21 -2.08 -5.25 -7.34
C ASN A 21 -0.71 -5.29 -6.67
N ASP A 22 -0.56 -6.15 -5.68
CA ASP A 22 0.69 -6.35 -4.96
C ASP A 22 1.48 -7.51 -5.57
N ALA A 23 2.55 -7.18 -6.28
CA ALA A 23 3.39 -8.16 -6.96
C ALA A 23 4.16 -9.06 -5.99
N LEU A 24 4.57 -8.52 -4.85
CA LEU A 24 5.48 -9.20 -3.93
C LEU A 24 4.75 -9.94 -2.80
N TYR A 25 3.57 -9.50 -2.42
CA TYR A 25 2.82 -10.10 -1.31
C TYR A 25 2.58 -11.60 -1.49
N GLY A 26 2.15 -12.02 -2.68
CA GLY A 26 1.91 -13.43 -2.98
C GLY A 26 3.18 -14.28 -2.91
N ILE A 27 4.32 -13.70 -3.27
CA ILE A 27 5.63 -14.37 -3.23
C ILE A 27 6.11 -14.53 -1.79
N LEU A 28 6.02 -13.46 -1.00
CA LEU A 28 6.59 -13.42 0.34
C LEU A 28 5.72 -14.12 1.39
N PHE A 29 4.40 -14.01 1.28
CA PHE A 29 3.47 -14.44 2.33
C PHE A 29 2.55 -15.59 1.95
N ARG A 30 2.50 -16.00 0.69
CA ARG A 30 1.56 -17.02 0.20
C ARG A 30 2.21 -18.20 -0.47
N ASP A 31 3.52 -18.31 -0.47
CA ASP A 31 4.29 -19.40 -1.11
C ASP A 31 3.83 -19.66 -2.57
N ILE A 32 3.55 -18.58 -3.29
CA ILE A 32 3.15 -18.63 -4.69
C ILE A 32 4.41 -18.60 -5.57
N ASN A 33 4.41 -19.36 -6.64
CA ASN A 33 5.54 -19.39 -7.57
C ASN A 33 5.88 -17.99 -8.09
N MET A 34 7.12 -17.57 -7.81
CA MET A 34 7.59 -16.21 -8.12
C MET A 34 7.48 -15.90 -9.61
N GLN A 35 7.97 -16.77 -10.47
CA GLN A 35 7.99 -16.54 -11.92
C GLN A 35 6.57 -16.35 -12.46
N ARG A 36 5.64 -17.23 -12.05
CA ARG A 36 4.24 -17.16 -12.46
C ARG A 36 3.59 -15.86 -11.97
N THR A 37 3.83 -15.50 -10.73
CA THR A 37 3.28 -14.28 -10.14
C THR A 37 3.76 -13.03 -10.88
N LEU A 38 5.06 -12.94 -11.19
CA LEU A 38 5.61 -11.78 -11.89
C LEU A 38 5.11 -11.68 -13.33
N VAL A 39 4.92 -12.80 -14.02
CA VAL A 39 4.32 -12.82 -15.37
C VAL A 39 2.88 -12.34 -15.31
N ASP A 40 2.05 -12.92 -14.43
CA ASP A 40 0.66 -12.53 -14.27
C ASP A 40 0.52 -11.03 -13.90
N GLN A 41 1.37 -10.53 -13.01
CA GLN A 41 1.40 -9.12 -12.65
C GLN A 41 1.79 -8.20 -13.81
N SER A 42 2.73 -8.61 -14.65
CA SER A 42 3.12 -7.82 -15.83
C SER A 42 1.94 -7.65 -16.80
N PHE A 43 1.21 -8.71 -17.09
CA PHE A 43 0.02 -8.63 -17.92
C PHE A 43 -1.12 -7.83 -17.27
N SER A 44 -1.36 -8.05 -15.98
CA SER A 44 -2.36 -7.29 -15.22
C SER A 44 -2.08 -5.78 -15.27
N ARG A 45 -0.82 -5.39 -15.06
CA ARG A 45 -0.41 -3.97 -15.08
C ARG A 45 -0.52 -3.37 -16.48
N ALA A 46 -0.21 -4.12 -17.53
CA ALA A 46 -0.41 -3.67 -18.90
C ALA A 46 -1.88 -3.42 -19.24
N ILE A 47 -2.78 -4.29 -18.76
CA ILE A 47 -4.24 -4.11 -18.91
C ILE A 47 -4.70 -2.87 -18.15
N ASN A 48 -4.27 -2.71 -16.90
CA ASN A 48 -4.61 -1.55 -16.08
C ASN A 48 -4.09 -0.24 -16.70
N ALA A 49 -2.88 -0.26 -17.28
CA ALA A 49 -2.32 0.89 -18.00
C ALA A 49 -3.20 1.31 -19.18
N TYR A 50 -3.64 0.33 -19.98
CA TYR A 50 -4.51 0.58 -21.13
C TYR A 50 -5.90 1.11 -20.70
N ALA A 51 -6.44 0.57 -19.61
CA ALA A 51 -7.76 0.93 -19.12
C ALA A 51 -7.79 2.22 -18.25
N GLY A 52 -6.64 2.76 -17.88
CA GLY A 52 -6.58 3.93 -17.00
C GLY A 52 -6.83 3.60 -15.51
N VAL A 53 -6.77 2.33 -15.12
CA VAL A 53 -7.00 1.88 -13.76
C VAL A 53 -5.75 2.13 -12.91
N VAL A 54 -5.92 2.75 -11.74
CA VAL A 54 -4.83 2.94 -10.76
C VAL A 54 -4.56 1.61 -10.07
N ILE A 55 -3.28 1.23 -9.95
CA ILE A 55 -2.93 0.10 -9.09
C ILE A 55 -2.71 0.57 -7.65
N ASN A 56 -3.14 -0.25 -6.70
CA ASN A 56 -2.85 -0.11 -5.28
C ASN A 56 -1.91 -1.24 -4.88
N THR A 57 -0.68 -0.91 -4.54
CA THR A 57 0.33 -1.86 -4.08
C THR A 57 0.31 -1.98 -2.56
N GLY A 58 0.75 -3.09 -2.03
CA GLY A 58 0.61 -3.45 -0.62
C GLY A 58 1.93 -3.50 0.14
N GLU A 59 2.82 -2.54 -0.05
CA GLU A 59 4.13 -2.48 0.60
C GLU A 59 4.05 -2.44 2.13
N ASP A 60 2.98 -1.89 2.65
CA ASP A 60 2.63 -1.85 4.07
C ASP A 60 2.57 -3.25 4.72
N ASN A 61 2.23 -4.28 3.95
CA ASN A 61 2.13 -5.63 4.49
C ASN A 61 3.49 -6.26 4.86
N TYR A 62 4.61 -5.69 4.43
CA TYR A 62 5.93 -6.26 4.72
C TYR A 62 6.36 -6.08 6.17
N LEU A 63 5.81 -5.10 6.86
CA LEU A 63 6.17 -4.79 8.24
C LEU A 63 5.25 -5.43 9.29
N THR A 64 4.31 -6.27 8.88
CA THR A 64 3.39 -6.93 9.83
C THR A 64 4.08 -7.81 10.86
N THR A 65 5.27 -8.30 10.56
CA THR A 65 6.06 -9.19 11.43
C THR A 65 7.44 -8.63 11.83
N ALA A 66 7.80 -7.44 11.35
CA ALA A 66 9.08 -6.80 11.59
C ALA A 66 8.94 -5.54 12.45
N ASP A 67 10.06 -5.05 12.98
CA ASP A 67 10.10 -3.73 13.61
C ASP A 67 10.00 -2.65 12.54
N ALA A 68 8.96 -1.83 12.62
CA ALA A 68 8.65 -0.86 11.59
C ALA A 68 9.65 0.31 11.54
N VAL A 69 10.35 0.61 12.60
CA VAL A 69 11.39 1.65 12.62
C VAL A 69 12.70 1.13 12.03
N GLU A 70 13.15 -0.04 12.48
CA GLU A 70 14.41 -0.63 12.01
C GLU A 70 14.32 -1.07 10.54
N GLU A 71 13.18 -1.63 10.13
CA GLU A 71 12.95 -2.20 8.81
C GLU A 71 12.25 -1.24 7.83
N ALA A 72 12.10 0.04 8.17
CA ALA A 72 11.44 1.05 7.33
C ALA A 72 11.98 1.11 5.89
N HIS A 73 13.28 0.88 5.72
CA HIS A 73 13.94 0.85 4.41
C HIS A 73 13.39 -0.24 3.47
N THR A 74 12.81 -1.32 4.01
CA THR A 74 12.24 -2.41 3.20
C THR A 74 10.99 -1.97 2.47
N VAL A 75 10.17 -1.10 3.06
CA VAL A 75 9.00 -0.52 2.41
C VAL A 75 9.42 0.33 1.22
N LEU A 76 10.41 1.18 1.40
CA LEU A 76 10.94 2.01 0.31
C LEU A 76 11.53 1.15 -0.82
N ALA A 77 12.32 0.13 -0.48
CA ALA A 77 12.84 -0.81 -1.46
C ALA A 77 11.71 -1.50 -2.26
N SER A 78 10.62 -1.87 -1.59
CA SER A 78 9.44 -2.46 -2.23
C SER A 78 8.72 -1.49 -3.14
N GLN A 79 8.65 -0.21 -2.78
CA GLN A 79 8.09 0.83 -3.64
C GLN A 79 8.91 0.97 -4.94
N PHE A 80 10.23 1.02 -4.86
CA PHE A 80 11.09 1.05 -6.05
C PHE A 80 10.92 -0.19 -6.93
N LEU A 81 10.81 -1.37 -6.34
CA LEU A 81 10.56 -2.60 -7.09
C LEU A 81 9.20 -2.55 -7.80
N ASN A 82 8.17 -2.12 -7.11
CA ASN A 82 6.83 -2.02 -7.68
C ASN A 82 6.77 -0.96 -8.79
N GLU A 83 7.41 0.19 -8.61
CA GLU A 83 7.54 1.22 -9.65
C GLU A 83 8.25 0.67 -10.89
N ALA A 84 9.43 0.06 -10.71
CA ALA A 84 10.20 -0.51 -11.83
C ALA A 84 9.38 -1.55 -12.60
N PHE A 85 8.63 -2.39 -11.89
CA PHE A 85 7.72 -3.36 -12.50
C PHE A 85 6.57 -2.70 -13.26
N ALA A 86 5.99 -1.65 -12.70
CA ALA A 86 4.89 -0.92 -13.31
C ALA A 86 5.34 -0.22 -14.59
N LEU A 87 6.44 0.52 -14.54
CA LEU A 87 7.00 1.20 -15.70
C LEU A 87 7.36 0.22 -16.83
N ARG A 88 7.95 -0.92 -16.49
CA ARG A 88 8.25 -1.97 -17.45
C ARG A 88 7.02 -2.56 -18.13
N ALA A 89 5.90 -2.62 -17.44
CA ALA A 89 4.62 -3.06 -17.99
C ALA A 89 3.87 -1.95 -18.74
N GLY A 90 4.42 -0.73 -18.81
CA GLY A 90 3.82 0.41 -19.48
C GLY A 90 2.81 1.20 -18.62
N LEU A 91 2.74 0.91 -17.31
CA LEU A 91 1.88 1.65 -16.40
C LEU A 91 2.57 2.98 -15.99
N PRO A 92 1.98 4.14 -16.28
CA PRO A 92 2.60 5.42 -15.97
C PRO A 92 2.60 5.71 -14.45
N GLU A 93 3.49 6.60 -14.01
CA GLU A 93 3.63 6.96 -12.60
C GLU A 93 2.30 7.43 -11.98
N GLU A 94 1.48 8.14 -12.74
CA GLU A 94 0.20 8.70 -12.31
C GLU A 94 -0.87 7.63 -12.00
N GLN A 95 -0.62 6.39 -12.38
CA GLN A 95 -1.50 5.25 -12.07
C GLN A 95 -0.92 4.34 -10.98
N GLN A 96 0.16 4.75 -10.32
CA GLN A 96 0.85 3.94 -9.32
C GLN A 96 0.52 4.40 -7.91
N GLY A 97 -0.50 3.80 -7.31
CA GLY A 97 -0.81 3.95 -5.88
C GLY A 97 0.14 3.11 -5.04
N LEU A 98 1.43 3.49 -5.04
CA LEU A 98 2.44 2.81 -4.26
C LEU A 98 2.08 2.90 -2.77
N GLY A 99 2.10 1.77 -2.09
CA GLY A 99 1.73 1.68 -0.69
C GLY A 99 2.75 2.40 0.19
N HIS A 100 2.21 3.12 1.14
CA HIS A 100 2.99 3.78 2.16
C HIS A 100 2.26 3.63 3.48
N ALA A 101 2.76 2.78 4.33
CA ALA A 101 2.41 2.66 5.73
C ALA A 101 3.57 1.95 6.41
N PHE A 102 3.95 2.44 7.55
CA PHE A 102 5.05 1.85 8.32
C PHE A 102 4.56 1.00 9.45
N GLU A 103 3.30 1.10 9.80
CA GLU A 103 2.73 0.39 10.93
C GLU A 103 3.56 0.56 12.20
N ILE A 104 4.12 1.76 12.40
CA ILE A 104 4.85 2.11 13.60
C ILE A 104 3.87 2.08 14.77
N ASP A 105 4.31 1.46 15.87
CA ASP A 105 3.52 1.43 17.11
C ASP A 105 3.18 2.87 17.52
N PRO A 106 1.91 3.24 17.64
CA PRO A 106 1.49 4.58 18.03
C PRO A 106 1.95 4.98 19.44
N ASP A 107 2.36 4.02 20.26
CA ASP A 107 2.87 4.26 21.62
C ASP A 107 4.40 4.48 21.66
N VAL A 108 5.09 4.28 20.53
CA VAL A 108 6.52 4.61 20.42
C VAL A 108 6.71 6.13 20.43
N GLU A 109 7.70 6.59 21.19
CA GLU A 109 8.05 8.00 21.20
C GLU A 109 8.37 8.50 19.79
N ASN A 110 7.73 9.59 19.39
CA ASN A 110 7.82 10.16 18.04
C ASN A 110 7.27 9.26 16.89
N GLY A 111 6.49 8.23 17.19
CA GLY A 111 5.95 7.32 16.17
C GLY A 111 5.22 8.06 15.04
N PHE A 112 4.40 9.05 15.37
CA PHE A 112 3.74 9.89 14.35
C PHE A 112 4.73 10.68 13.48
N LEU A 113 5.82 11.19 14.07
CA LEU A 113 6.83 11.93 13.31
C LEU A 113 7.62 11.03 12.37
N TYR A 114 7.87 9.79 12.75
CA TYR A 114 8.47 8.80 11.86
C TYR A 114 7.57 8.50 10.66
N GLU A 115 6.27 8.30 10.89
CA GLU A 115 5.30 8.10 9.81
C GLU A 115 5.26 9.31 8.87
N LEU A 116 5.21 10.52 9.42
CA LEU A 116 5.18 11.74 8.63
C LEU A 116 6.46 11.91 7.81
N ALA A 117 7.63 11.76 8.43
CA ALA A 117 8.93 11.89 7.74
C ALA A 117 9.07 10.90 6.58
N GLN A 118 8.61 9.69 6.78
CA GLN A 118 8.66 8.65 5.77
C GLN A 118 7.68 8.94 4.62
N ALA A 119 6.50 9.44 4.94
CA ALA A 119 5.52 9.84 3.94
C ALA A 119 6.02 11.03 3.08
N GLU A 120 6.69 12.00 3.70
CA GLU A 120 7.33 13.10 2.99
C GLU A 120 8.44 12.59 2.07
N MET A 121 9.31 11.70 2.57
CA MET A 121 10.36 11.09 1.76
C MET A 121 9.79 10.33 0.56
N ALA A 122 8.75 9.52 0.76
CA ALA A 122 8.10 8.81 -0.33
C ALA A 122 7.51 9.78 -1.35
N ARG A 123 6.91 10.89 -0.90
CA ARG A 123 6.37 11.94 -1.78
C ARG A 123 7.47 12.64 -2.59
N GLU A 124 8.62 12.90 -1.99
CA GLU A 124 9.77 13.51 -2.72
C GLU A 124 10.33 12.56 -3.78
N ILE A 125 10.41 11.26 -3.47
CA ILE A 125 10.95 10.24 -4.38
C ILE A 125 9.98 9.95 -5.53
N PHE A 126 8.67 9.88 -5.24
CA PHE A 126 7.63 9.54 -6.22
C PHE A 126 6.65 10.70 -6.42
N PRO A 127 7.09 11.82 -7.02
CA PRO A 127 6.32 13.06 -7.04
C PRO A 127 5.02 13.00 -7.83
N LYS A 128 4.92 12.13 -8.83
CA LYS A 128 3.74 11.99 -9.68
C LYS A 128 2.80 10.86 -9.26
N ALA A 129 3.35 9.87 -8.57
CA ALA A 129 2.54 8.74 -8.11
C ALA A 129 1.47 9.20 -7.13
N PRO A 130 0.22 8.69 -7.23
CA PRO A 130 -0.82 9.04 -6.27
C PRO A 130 -0.45 8.69 -4.83
N LEU A 131 0.34 7.69 -4.61
CA LEU A 131 0.70 7.13 -3.32
C LEU A 131 -0.52 6.74 -2.47
N LYS A 132 -0.39 5.69 -1.71
CA LYS A 132 -1.43 5.20 -0.81
C LYS A 132 -0.90 5.17 0.63
N TYR A 133 -1.66 5.72 1.54
CA TYR A 133 -1.38 5.61 2.96
C TYR A 133 -2.46 4.77 3.68
N MET A 134 -2.04 3.99 4.64
CA MET A 134 -2.90 3.25 5.54
C MET A 134 -2.45 3.50 6.98
N PRO A 135 -3.35 3.85 7.91
CA PRO A 135 -3.01 3.97 9.33
C PRO A 135 -2.51 2.63 9.91
N PRO A 136 -1.69 2.66 10.97
CA PRO A 136 -1.18 1.44 11.60
C PRO A 136 -2.31 0.65 12.26
N THR A 137 -2.72 -0.46 11.65
CA THR A 137 -3.78 -1.32 12.14
C THR A 137 -3.29 -2.44 13.05
N LYS A 138 -2.01 -2.78 12.97
CA LYS A 138 -1.35 -3.83 13.76
C LYS A 138 -1.50 -3.65 15.27
N PHE A 139 -1.59 -2.41 15.73
CA PHE A 139 -1.64 -2.05 17.14
C PHE A 139 -3.04 -1.70 17.66
N MET A 140 -4.08 -2.06 16.93
CA MET A 140 -5.46 -1.94 17.39
C MET A 140 -5.70 -2.91 18.55
N THR A 141 -6.28 -2.41 19.65
CA THR A 141 -6.40 -3.15 20.92
C THR A 141 -7.82 -3.60 21.23
N GLY A 142 -8.73 -3.55 20.27
CA GLY A 142 -10.17 -3.77 20.50
C GLY A 142 -10.88 -2.58 21.17
N ASN A 143 -10.16 -1.55 21.58
CA ASN A 143 -10.75 -0.30 22.06
C ASN A 143 -11.12 0.59 20.87
N ILE A 144 -12.40 0.57 20.50
CA ILE A 144 -12.92 1.27 19.34
C ILE A 144 -12.71 2.80 19.39
N PHE A 145 -12.73 3.39 20.57
CA PHE A 145 -12.50 4.84 20.72
C PHE A 145 -11.03 5.20 20.50
N ARG A 146 -10.14 4.41 21.11
CA ARG A 146 -8.70 4.58 20.89
C ARG A 146 -8.35 4.35 19.42
N GLY A 147 -8.84 3.28 18.81
CA GLY A 147 -8.63 2.98 17.39
C GLY A 147 -9.08 4.13 16.49
N GLN A 148 -10.27 4.65 16.71
CA GLN A 148 -10.80 5.79 15.92
C GLN A 148 -9.94 7.06 16.07
N VAL A 149 -9.46 7.35 17.28
CA VAL A 149 -8.57 8.51 17.50
C VAL A 149 -7.21 8.31 16.83
N GLN A 150 -6.63 7.13 16.91
CA GLN A 150 -5.39 6.79 16.25
C GLN A 150 -5.54 6.87 14.73
N ASP A 151 -6.57 6.28 14.16
CA ASP A 151 -6.85 6.37 12.73
C ASP A 151 -6.99 7.84 12.28
N ALA A 152 -7.75 8.64 13.01
CA ALA A 152 -7.93 10.05 12.69
C ALA A 152 -6.61 10.82 12.75
N LEU A 153 -5.76 10.56 13.74
CA LEU A 153 -4.46 11.20 13.87
C LEU A 153 -3.54 10.83 12.70
N PHE A 154 -3.39 9.53 12.42
CA PHE A 154 -2.51 9.08 11.36
C PHE A 154 -3.04 9.41 9.95
N ASN A 155 -4.36 9.58 9.79
CA ASN A 155 -4.96 10.07 8.54
C ASN A 155 -4.44 11.48 8.16
N MET A 156 -4.03 12.27 9.13
CA MET A 156 -3.42 13.57 8.86
C MET A 156 -2.14 13.46 8.02
N VAL A 157 -1.42 12.36 8.10
CA VAL A 157 -0.21 12.12 7.29
C VAL A 157 -0.54 12.21 5.80
N THR A 158 -1.63 11.59 5.37
CA THR A 158 -2.08 11.66 3.96
C THR A 158 -2.30 13.09 3.50
N ILE A 159 -2.93 13.90 4.34
CA ILE A 159 -3.25 15.30 4.01
C ILE A 159 -1.98 16.15 3.97
N LEU A 160 -1.14 16.02 4.97
CA LEU A 160 0.08 16.82 5.12
C LEU A 160 1.09 16.53 4.00
N THR A 161 1.16 15.28 3.54
CA THR A 161 2.12 14.86 2.49
C THR A 161 1.51 14.83 1.08
N GLY A 162 0.26 15.23 0.93
CA GLY A 162 -0.40 15.31 -0.38
C GLY A 162 -0.56 13.97 -1.09
N GLN A 163 -0.71 12.87 -0.36
CA GLN A 163 -1.03 11.58 -0.94
C GLN A 163 -2.47 11.56 -1.45
N LYS A 164 -2.73 10.80 -2.51
CA LYS A 164 -4.01 10.84 -3.22
C LYS A 164 -4.96 9.71 -2.84
N ILE A 165 -4.42 8.62 -2.30
CA ILE A 165 -5.21 7.46 -1.90
C ILE A 165 -5.05 7.28 -0.40
N HIS A 166 -6.18 7.15 0.29
CA HIS A 166 -6.22 6.93 1.72
C HIS A 166 -7.11 5.72 2.03
N LEU A 167 -6.56 4.75 2.74
CA LEU A 167 -7.36 3.66 3.30
C LEU A 167 -7.88 4.10 4.66
N LEU A 168 -9.19 4.25 4.75
CA LEU A 168 -9.84 4.69 5.98
C LEU A 168 -9.91 3.54 6.98
N GLY A 169 -9.35 3.77 8.17
CA GLY A 169 -9.68 2.97 9.33
C GLY A 169 -11.11 3.27 9.81
N MET A 170 -11.83 2.25 10.20
CA MET A 170 -13.19 2.39 10.72
C MET A 170 -13.23 2.06 12.22
N MET A 171 -14.10 2.73 12.97
CA MET A 171 -14.27 2.45 14.39
C MET A 171 -14.50 0.96 14.70
N THR A 172 -15.22 0.26 13.84
CA THR A 172 -15.49 -1.17 13.97
C THR A 172 -14.30 -2.07 13.67
N GLU A 173 -13.30 -1.57 12.98
CA GLU A 173 -12.09 -2.30 12.63
C GLU A 173 -11.27 -2.66 13.87
N ALA A 174 -11.27 -1.81 14.87
CA ALA A 174 -10.64 -2.08 16.16
C ALA A 174 -11.19 -3.33 16.88
N ILE A 175 -12.34 -3.85 16.45
CA ILE A 175 -12.96 -5.08 16.96
C ILE A 175 -12.52 -6.29 16.12
N HIS A 176 -12.40 -6.11 14.81
CA HIS A 176 -12.11 -7.19 13.87
C HIS A 176 -10.62 -7.40 13.64
N THR A 177 -9.81 -6.38 13.93
CA THR A 177 -8.36 -6.44 13.82
C THR A 177 -7.74 -6.14 15.19
N PRO A 178 -7.84 -7.04 16.15
CA PRO A 178 -7.40 -6.81 17.53
C PRO A 178 -5.89 -7.03 17.73
N PHE A 179 -5.07 -6.78 16.74
CA PHE A 179 -3.64 -7.03 16.80
C PHE A 179 -2.87 -5.79 17.20
#